data_4fa12f63d47cdd33bd45258b85f7fdff
#
_entry.id   4fa12f63d47cdd33bd45258b85f7fdff
#
_cell.length_a   1.000
_cell.length_b   1.000
_cell.length_c   1.000
_cell.angle_alpha   90.00
_cell.angle_beta   90.00
_cell.angle_gamma   90.00
#
_symmetry.space_group_name_H-M   'P 1'
#
loop_
_entity.id
_entity.type
_entity.pdbx_description
1 polymer ?
#
loop_
_entity_poly.entity_id
_entity_poly.type
_entity_poly.pdbx_seq_one_letter_code
_entity_poly.pdbx_strand_id
1 'polypeptide(L)'
;MSFTKIDHYEKEYADTHHDTALNVTQGVEEQPIVSPYFKRRKKRALSTGEYVEGILAGNITILSQAITLVESANPDHYAQAQEIIEACLPHAGKSVRIGITGVPGAGKSTFIEAIGNMVAGLRHKLAVLAIDPSSERSGGSILGDKTRMESICNNPSVFVRPSPSAGSLGGVARKTRETIVLCEAAGFDVIFIETVGVGQSETAVHSMVDLFMLLQISGAGDELQGIKRGIMEMADLMVITEADGENIHKAELAQTQFQGALRLFPVPESGWRPKVYTSSAVTRTGLEEVWKGVEEYLDHIQKNGYFQHNRNRQNKYWMYESINEALRGSFYRDPAVEARIGEYEKRVLEDKISSFIAAKELLEIYFKDTRTLE
;
A
#
# COMPACT_ATOMS: atom_id res chain seq x y z
N MET A 1 -14.49 6.29 53.99
CA MET A 1 -13.81 7.56 54.32
C MET A 1 -14.13 8.56 53.24
N SER A 2 -14.80 9.61 53.66
CA SER A 2 -15.41 10.70 52.90
C SER A 2 -14.35 11.59 52.24
N PHE A 3 -14.53 11.92 50.96
CA PHE A 3 -13.86 13.06 50.34
C PHE A 3 -14.89 14.17 50.11
N THR A 4 -14.99 15.06 51.07
CA THR A 4 -15.58 16.38 50.97
C THR A 4 -14.45 17.39 50.98
N LYS A 5 -14.56 18.42 50.12
CA LYS A 5 -13.92 19.72 50.01
C LYS A 5 -13.07 19.95 48.77
N ILE A 6 -13.70 20.51 47.74
CA ILE A 6 -13.18 21.64 46.97
C ILE A 6 -14.40 22.55 46.61
N ASP A 7 -14.85 23.32 47.58
CA ASP A 7 -15.74 24.46 47.40
C ASP A 7 -15.03 25.63 48.08
N HIS A 8 -14.17 26.36 47.37
CA HIS A 8 -13.70 27.70 47.80
C HIS A 8 -12.74 28.32 46.75
N TYR A 9 -13.18 28.49 45.50
CA TYR A 9 -12.49 29.41 44.56
C TYR A 9 -13.43 30.02 43.50
N GLU A 10 -14.71 30.18 43.81
CA GLU A 10 -15.65 30.88 42.92
C GLU A 10 -16.33 32.07 43.64
N LYS A 11 -15.56 33.01 44.15
CA LYS A 11 -16.11 34.32 44.59
C LYS A 11 -15.00 35.32 44.78
N GLU A 12 -14.31 35.74 43.74
CA GLU A 12 -13.53 37.00 43.75
C GLU A 12 -13.02 37.37 42.35
N TYR A 13 -13.88 37.45 41.33
CA TYR A 13 -13.61 38.18 40.08
C TYR A 13 -14.90 38.68 39.46
N ALA A 14 -15.64 39.50 40.20
CA ALA A 14 -16.61 40.43 39.67
C ALA A 14 -16.09 41.83 39.91
N ASP A 15 -16.08 42.64 38.87
CA ASP A 15 -15.73 44.07 38.78
C ASP A 15 -14.24 44.40 38.53
N THR A 16 -13.84 44.31 37.24
CA THR A 16 -13.07 45.39 36.60
C THR A 16 -13.41 45.41 35.09
N HIS A 17 -14.22 46.42 34.71
CA HIS A 17 -14.41 46.83 33.33
C HIS A 17 -13.06 47.30 32.76
N HIS A 18 -12.42 46.47 31.93
CA HIS A 18 -11.43 46.92 30.95
C HIS A 18 -12.00 46.69 29.57
N ASP A 19 -12.20 47.77 28.82
CA ASP A 19 -12.46 47.78 27.39
C ASP A 19 -11.35 47.03 26.66
N THR A 20 -11.54 45.75 26.41
CA THR A 20 -10.71 44.99 25.51
C THR A 20 -11.41 44.92 24.15
N ALA A 21 -10.66 45.28 23.10
CA ALA A 21 -11.10 45.31 21.70
C ALA A 21 -11.45 43.91 21.11
N LEU A 22 -11.80 42.94 21.94
CA LEU A 22 -12.23 41.60 21.56
C LEU A 22 -13.75 41.51 21.76
N ASN A 23 -14.48 41.65 20.64
CA ASN A 23 -15.91 41.31 20.61
C ASN A 23 -16.04 39.78 20.69
N VAL A 24 -16.29 39.26 21.89
CA VAL A 24 -16.59 37.83 22.09
C VAL A 24 -18.05 37.61 21.69
N THR A 25 -18.27 37.13 20.48
CA THR A 25 -19.58 36.60 20.07
C THR A 25 -19.83 35.28 20.84
N GLN A 26 -20.95 35.22 21.57
CA GLN A 26 -21.37 33.98 22.24
C GLN A 26 -21.49 32.87 21.19
N GLY A 27 -20.80 31.78 21.42
CA GLY A 27 -20.89 30.59 20.56
C GLY A 27 -22.31 30.02 20.58
N VAL A 28 -22.77 29.52 19.44
CA VAL A 28 -24.07 28.84 19.32
C VAL A 28 -23.97 27.51 20.07
N GLU A 29 -24.82 27.31 21.09
CA GLU A 29 -24.77 26.13 21.98
C GLU A 29 -24.97 24.78 21.27
N GLU A 30 -25.58 24.76 20.10
CA GLU A 30 -25.71 23.55 19.25
C GLU A 30 -25.55 23.92 17.78
N GLN A 31 -24.36 23.72 17.24
CA GLN A 31 -24.21 23.72 15.77
C GLN A 31 -24.74 22.39 15.23
N PRO A 32 -25.72 22.39 14.31
CA PRO A 32 -26.11 21.14 13.66
C PRO A 32 -24.92 20.58 12.90
N ILE A 33 -24.49 19.37 13.27
CA ILE A 33 -23.34 18.64 12.69
C ILE A 33 -23.47 18.49 11.17
N VAL A 34 -24.69 18.63 10.65
CA VAL A 34 -24.98 18.61 9.20
C VAL A 34 -25.98 19.72 8.89
N SER A 35 -25.67 20.54 7.88
CA SER A 35 -26.60 21.58 7.40
C SER A 35 -27.98 20.95 7.10
N PRO A 36 -29.10 21.50 7.60
CA PRO A 36 -30.47 21.03 7.32
C PRO A 36 -30.82 21.05 5.82
N TYR A 37 -30.05 21.77 5.01
CA TYR A 37 -30.19 21.82 3.54
C TYR A 37 -29.34 20.76 2.82
N PHE A 38 -28.55 19.96 3.55
CA PHE A 38 -27.72 18.92 2.97
C PHE A 38 -28.58 17.67 2.63
N LYS A 39 -29.26 17.70 1.50
CA LYS A 39 -29.91 16.51 0.94
C LYS A 39 -28.83 15.58 0.40
N ARG A 40 -28.55 14.50 1.13
CA ARG A 40 -27.69 13.41 0.67
C ARG A 40 -28.33 12.80 -0.59
N ARG A 41 -27.89 13.23 -1.78
CA ARG A 41 -28.27 12.57 -3.03
C ARG A 41 -27.74 11.15 -2.95
N LYS A 42 -28.62 10.15 -2.93
CA LYS A 42 -28.21 8.76 -3.15
C LYS A 42 -27.51 8.73 -4.51
N LYS A 43 -26.20 8.47 -4.53
CA LYS A 43 -25.48 8.23 -5.78
C LYS A 43 -26.13 7.00 -6.43
N ARG A 44 -26.50 7.09 -7.70
CA ARG A 44 -26.95 5.95 -8.47
C ARG A 44 -25.80 4.93 -8.50
N ALA A 45 -26.08 3.68 -8.16
CA ALA A 45 -25.14 2.61 -8.36
C ALA A 45 -24.92 2.42 -9.86
N LEU A 46 -23.67 2.37 -10.30
CA LEU A 46 -23.33 2.08 -11.70
C LEU A 46 -23.43 0.58 -11.94
N SER A 47 -23.82 0.19 -13.14
CA SER A 47 -23.74 -1.19 -13.60
C SER A 47 -22.31 -1.61 -13.89
N THR A 48 -22.02 -2.91 -13.94
CA THR A 48 -20.71 -3.46 -14.32
C THR A 48 -20.23 -2.90 -15.66
N GLY A 49 -21.13 -2.82 -16.67
CA GLY A 49 -20.82 -2.24 -17.98
C GLY A 49 -20.40 -0.77 -17.93
N GLU A 50 -21.15 0.06 -17.15
CA GLU A 50 -20.81 1.48 -16.98
C GLU A 50 -19.45 1.67 -16.30
N TYR A 51 -19.07 0.79 -15.35
CA TYR A 51 -17.73 0.79 -14.76
C TYR A 51 -16.66 0.46 -15.81
N VAL A 52 -16.83 -0.62 -16.56
CA VAL A 52 -15.86 -1.09 -17.56
C VAL A 52 -15.66 -0.03 -18.65
N GLU A 53 -16.73 0.50 -19.24
CA GLU A 53 -16.66 1.56 -20.25
C GLU A 53 -15.92 2.80 -19.72
N GLY A 54 -16.25 3.22 -18.51
CA GLY A 54 -15.59 4.38 -17.88
C GLY A 54 -14.11 4.14 -17.60
N ILE A 55 -13.72 2.95 -17.15
CA ILE A 55 -12.31 2.57 -16.92
C ILE A 55 -11.56 2.58 -18.24
N LEU A 56 -12.06 1.92 -19.27
CA LEU A 56 -11.45 1.86 -20.60
C LEU A 56 -11.34 3.24 -21.28
N ALA A 57 -12.27 4.15 -20.96
CA ALA A 57 -12.20 5.54 -21.39
C ALA A 57 -11.18 6.39 -20.57
N GLY A 58 -10.53 5.81 -19.55
CA GLY A 58 -9.58 6.52 -18.68
C GLY A 58 -10.24 7.50 -17.71
N ASN A 59 -11.51 7.30 -17.35
CA ASN A 59 -12.22 8.16 -16.40
C ASN A 59 -11.76 7.89 -14.97
N ILE A 60 -10.98 8.80 -14.41
CA ILE A 60 -10.37 8.70 -13.09
C ILE A 60 -11.40 8.58 -11.94
N THR A 61 -12.57 9.24 -12.11
CA THR A 61 -13.64 9.16 -11.09
C THR A 61 -14.25 7.76 -11.06
N ILE A 62 -14.51 7.17 -12.21
CA ILE A 62 -15.06 5.81 -12.32
C ILE A 62 -14.00 4.80 -11.87
N LEU A 63 -12.75 4.94 -12.27
CA LEU A 63 -11.63 4.12 -11.80
C LEU A 63 -11.54 4.15 -10.26
N SER A 64 -11.57 5.33 -9.63
CA SER A 64 -11.53 5.47 -8.16
C SER A 64 -12.72 4.79 -7.47
N GLN A 65 -13.91 4.83 -8.07
CA GLN A 65 -15.09 4.15 -7.53
C GLN A 65 -14.97 2.64 -7.67
N ALA A 66 -14.50 2.13 -8.81
CA ALA A 66 -14.27 0.70 -9.03
C ALA A 66 -13.22 0.15 -8.04
N ILE A 67 -12.11 0.87 -7.83
CA ILE A 67 -11.11 0.51 -6.82
C ILE A 67 -11.74 0.46 -5.42
N THR A 68 -12.64 1.40 -5.09
CA THR A 68 -13.35 1.38 -3.80
C THR A 68 -14.24 0.14 -3.66
N LEU A 69 -14.84 -0.37 -4.73
CA LEU A 69 -15.57 -1.65 -4.70
C LEU A 69 -14.63 -2.82 -4.44
N VAL A 70 -13.49 -2.87 -5.11
CA VAL A 70 -12.44 -3.89 -4.91
C VAL A 70 -11.92 -3.90 -3.47
N GLU A 71 -11.71 -2.72 -2.88
CA GLU A 71 -11.23 -2.56 -1.51
C GLU A 71 -12.30 -2.84 -0.46
N SER A 72 -13.58 -2.87 -0.84
CA SER A 72 -14.70 -3.04 0.09
C SER A 72 -14.67 -4.40 0.80
N ALA A 73 -15.04 -4.39 2.08
CA ALA A 73 -15.28 -5.60 2.85
C ALA A 73 -16.72 -6.13 2.73
N ASN A 74 -17.63 -5.39 2.03
CA ASN A 74 -19.01 -5.81 1.85
C ASN A 74 -19.09 -6.94 0.82
N PRO A 75 -19.66 -8.11 1.18
CA PRO A 75 -19.81 -9.25 0.26
C PRO A 75 -20.59 -8.90 -1.03
N ASP A 76 -21.58 -8.02 -0.95
CA ASP A 76 -22.38 -7.61 -2.11
C ASP A 76 -21.55 -6.87 -3.18
N HIS A 77 -20.48 -6.19 -2.74
CA HIS A 77 -19.56 -5.51 -3.65
C HIS A 77 -18.57 -6.46 -4.32
N TYR A 78 -18.32 -7.60 -3.70
CA TYR A 78 -17.31 -8.55 -4.18
C TYR A 78 -17.65 -9.12 -5.56
N ALA A 79 -18.89 -9.59 -5.76
CA ALA A 79 -19.33 -10.17 -7.04
C ALA A 79 -19.18 -9.15 -8.18
N GLN A 80 -19.69 -7.92 -7.99
CA GLN A 80 -19.57 -6.85 -8.99
C GLN A 80 -18.11 -6.47 -9.25
N ALA A 81 -17.27 -6.39 -8.21
CA ALA A 81 -15.85 -6.10 -8.35
C ALA A 81 -15.13 -7.16 -9.21
N GLN A 82 -15.42 -8.45 -8.99
CA GLN A 82 -14.83 -9.54 -9.78
C GLN A 82 -15.27 -9.48 -11.25
N GLU A 83 -16.55 -9.22 -11.52
CA GLU A 83 -17.05 -9.03 -12.90
C GLU A 83 -16.33 -7.88 -13.63
N ILE A 84 -16.11 -6.75 -12.92
CA ILE A 84 -15.37 -5.61 -13.47
C ILE A 84 -13.93 -5.99 -13.78
N ILE A 85 -13.25 -6.70 -12.86
CA ILE A 85 -11.85 -7.13 -13.04
C ILE A 85 -11.72 -8.09 -14.22
N GLU A 86 -12.58 -9.11 -14.32
CA GLU A 86 -12.60 -10.07 -15.42
C GLU A 86 -12.80 -9.37 -16.78
N ALA A 87 -13.72 -8.41 -16.84
CA ALA A 87 -13.96 -7.64 -18.07
C ALA A 87 -12.79 -6.69 -18.43
N CYS A 88 -12.04 -6.21 -17.44
CA CYS A 88 -10.86 -5.35 -17.64
C CYS A 88 -9.59 -6.15 -17.97
N LEU A 89 -9.52 -7.43 -17.60
CA LEU A 89 -8.32 -8.26 -17.73
C LEU A 89 -7.72 -8.34 -19.15
N PRO A 90 -8.53 -8.45 -20.23
CA PRO A 90 -7.99 -8.45 -21.60
C PRO A 90 -7.29 -7.14 -22.01
N HIS A 91 -7.56 -6.06 -21.31
CA HIS A 91 -6.99 -4.72 -21.56
C HIS A 91 -5.80 -4.40 -20.66
N ALA A 92 -5.48 -5.28 -19.68
CA ALA A 92 -4.39 -5.12 -18.72
C ALA A 92 -3.06 -5.76 -19.23
N GLY A 93 -2.02 -5.72 -18.40
CA GLY A 93 -0.75 -6.44 -18.64
C GLY A 93 0.30 -5.66 -19.45
N LYS A 94 0.03 -4.41 -19.83
CA LYS A 94 0.94 -3.61 -20.69
C LYS A 94 1.78 -2.59 -19.93
N SER A 95 1.56 -2.41 -18.65
CA SER A 95 2.33 -1.47 -17.83
C SER A 95 3.68 -2.04 -17.40
N VAL A 96 4.53 -1.15 -16.89
CA VAL A 96 5.70 -1.49 -16.08
C VAL A 96 5.34 -1.27 -14.62
N ARG A 97 5.55 -2.30 -13.78
CA ARG A 97 5.23 -2.27 -12.35
C ARG A 97 6.51 -2.18 -11.55
N ILE A 98 6.66 -1.09 -10.80
CA ILE A 98 7.87 -0.78 -10.03
C ILE A 98 7.51 -0.74 -8.54
N GLY A 99 8.05 -1.68 -7.77
CA GLY A 99 7.96 -1.67 -6.31
C GLY A 99 9.02 -0.74 -5.73
N ILE A 100 8.60 0.19 -4.88
CA ILE A 100 9.50 1.12 -4.21
C ILE A 100 9.40 0.90 -2.71
N THR A 101 10.51 0.48 -2.12
CA THR A 101 10.66 0.26 -0.69
C THR A 101 11.89 0.97 -0.16
N GLY A 102 12.10 0.95 1.13
CA GLY A 102 13.29 1.53 1.76
C GLY A 102 13.08 1.74 3.24
N VAL A 103 14.15 2.01 3.97
CA VAL A 103 14.11 2.26 5.40
C VAL A 103 13.18 3.43 5.75
N PRO A 104 12.59 3.45 6.96
CA PRO A 104 11.91 4.65 7.45
C PRO A 104 12.84 5.86 7.40
N GLY A 105 12.34 7.00 6.91
CA GLY A 105 13.16 8.19 6.75
C GLY A 105 13.95 8.29 5.43
N ALA A 106 13.96 7.27 4.58
CA ALA A 106 14.66 7.31 3.28
C ALA A 106 14.04 8.27 2.25
N GLY A 107 13.11 9.13 2.63
CA GLY A 107 12.51 10.10 1.71
C GLY A 107 11.67 9.48 0.59
N LYS A 108 11.08 8.27 0.81
CA LYS A 108 10.32 7.53 -0.23
C LYS A 108 9.29 8.39 -0.95
N SER A 109 8.38 9.01 -0.22
CA SER A 109 7.30 9.80 -0.82
C SER A 109 7.84 11.02 -1.57
N THR A 110 8.91 11.67 -1.08
CA THR A 110 9.58 12.79 -1.76
C THR A 110 10.27 12.33 -3.04
N PHE A 111 10.92 11.17 -3.00
CA PHE A 111 11.55 10.57 -4.18
C PHE A 111 10.49 10.19 -5.22
N ILE A 112 9.38 9.53 -4.80
CA ILE A 112 8.27 9.15 -5.69
C ILE A 112 7.66 10.39 -6.34
N GLU A 113 7.49 11.47 -5.59
CA GLU A 113 6.99 12.75 -6.13
C GLU A 113 7.92 13.31 -7.20
N ALA A 114 9.23 13.33 -6.94
CA ALA A 114 10.22 13.88 -7.86
C ALA A 114 10.35 13.04 -9.13
N ILE A 115 10.58 11.73 -9.01
CA ILE A 115 10.73 10.82 -10.15
C ILE A 115 9.41 10.66 -10.91
N GLY A 116 8.28 10.63 -10.21
CA GLY A 116 6.96 10.51 -10.83
C GLY A 116 6.58 11.71 -11.69
N ASN A 117 6.89 12.93 -11.25
CA ASN A 117 6.71 14.12 -12.06
C ASN A 117 7.63 14.12 -13.31
N MET A 118 8.86 13.63 -13.17
CA MET A 118 9.76 13.47 -14.31
C MET A 118 9.21 12.45 -15.32
N VAL A 119 8.78 11.26 -14.85
CA VAL A 119 8.21 10.20 -15.68
C VAL A 119 6.94 10.69 -16.41
N ALA A 120 6.05 11.40 -15.71
CA ALA A 120 4.88 12.01 -16.32
C ALA A 120 5.28 13.07 -17.38
N GLY A 121 6.37 13.80 -17.15
CA GLY A 121 6.96 14.73 -18.14
C GLY A 121 7.46 14.05 -19.41
N LEU A 122 7.86 12.79 -19.34
CA LEU A 122 8.21 11.92 -20.46
C LEU A 122 7.00 11.36 -21.23
N ARG A 123 5.79 11.85 -20.90
CA ARG A 123 4.48 11.47 -21.46
C ARG A 123 3.96 10.08 -21.04
N HIS A 124 4.49 9.51 -19.97
CA HIS A 124 3.91 8.33 -19.35
C HIS A 124 2.66 8.69 -18.54
N LYS A 125 1.72 7.74 -18.46
CA LYS A 125 0.61 7.80 -17.50
C LYS A 125 0.99 6.97 -16.27
N LEU A 126 1.17 7.65 -15.14
CA LEU A 126 1.65 7.04 -13.92
C LEU A 126 0.51 6.80 -12.91
N ALA A 127 0.41 5.57 -12.39
CA ALA A 127 -0.36 5.30 -11.18
C ALA A 127 0.60 5.08 -9.99
N VAL A 128 0.30 5.68 -8.83
CA VAL A 128 1.02 5.48 -7.58
C VAL A 128 0.08 4.83 -6.57
N LEU A 129 0.38 3.61 -6.17
CA LEU A 129 -0.39 2.81 -5.22
C LEU A 129 0.43 2.67 -3.92
N ALA A 130 -0.03 3.30 -2.84
CA ALA A 130 0.63 3.19 -1.55
C ALA A 130 0.01 2.06 -0.73
N ILE A 131 0.82 1.14 -0.22
CA ILE A 131 0.42 0.04 0.66
C ILE A 131 0.86 0.37 2.08
N ASP A 132 -0.11 0.74 2.93
CA ASP A 132 0.14 1.00 4.35
C ASP A 132 -0.54 -0.04 5.25
N PRO A 133 0.18 -1.06 5.76
CA PRO A 133 -0.38 -2.04 6.67
C PRO A 133 -0.69 -1.47 8.07
N SER A 134 -0.27 -0.24 8.39
CA SER A 134 -0.43 0.36 9.73
C SER A 134 -1.73 1.18 9.91
N SER A 135 -2.49 1.43 8.85
CA SER A 135 -3.66 2.32 8.86
C SER A 135 -4.88 1.77 9.62
N GLU A 136 -4.86 0.49 10.05
CA GLU A 136 -5.93 -0.10 10.89
C GLU A 136 -6.10 0.60 12.25
N ARG A 137 -5.03 1.18 12.80
CA ARG A 137 -5.07 1.78 14.14
C ARG A 137 -5.44 3.26 14.17
N SER A 138 -5.28 3.99 13.07
CA SER A 138 -5.37 5.45 13.09
C SER A 138 -6.51 6.05 12.28
N GLY A 139 -7.22 5.31 11.41
CA GLY A 139 -8.36 5.84 10.62
C GLY A 139 -8.09 7.13 9.82
N GLY A 140 -6.89 7.68 9.89
CA GLY A 140 -6.54 9.02 9.44
C GLY A 140 -5.36 9.13 8.45
N SER A 141 -4.72 8.01 8.08
CA SER A 141 -3.51 8.02 7.23
C SER A 141 -3.75 8.52 5.79
N ILE A 142 -4.95 8.36 5.25
CA ILE A 142 -5.29 8.71 3.85
C ILE A 142 -5.03 10.18 3.51
N LEU A 143 -5.19 11.10 4.47
CA LEU A 143 -4.93 12.54 4.27
C LEU A 143 -3.43 12.85 4.36
N GLY A 144 -2.68 12.15 5.21
CA GLY A 144 -1.23 12.37 5.41
C GLY A 144 -0.39 12.06 4.19
N ASP A 145 -0.71 10.99 3.44
CA ASP A 145 0.06 10.59 2.26
C ASP A 145 -0.21 11.51 1.05
N LYS A 146 -1.45 11.98 0.88
CA LYS A 146 -1.77 12.97 -0.17
C LYS A 146 -1.12 14.32 0.07
N THR A 147 -0.99 14.76 1.32
CA THR A 147 -0.33 16.03 1.65
C THR A 147 1.19 15.97 1.49
N ARG A 148 1.78 14.78 1.52
CA ARG A 148 3.22 14.58 1.28
C ARG A 148 3.61 14.52 -0.19
N MET A 149 2.65 14.32 -1.10
CA MET A 149 2.85 14.19 -2.54
C MET A 149 1.96 15.17 -3.32
N GLU A 150 1.87 16.42 -2.86
CA GLU A 150 0.90 17.42 -3.36
C GLU A 150 1.13 17.76 -4.84
N SER A 151 2.38 17.93 -5.27
CA SER A 151 2.68 18.36 -6.65
C SER A 151 2.31 17.28 -7.67
N ILE A 152 2.54 16.00 -7.33
CA ILE A 152 2.22 14.89 -8.23
C ILE A 152 0.70 14.61 -8.29
N CYS A 153 -0.03 14.86 -7.19
CA CYS A 153 -1.49 14.68 -7.14
C CYS A 153 -2.23 15.66 -8.07
N ASN A 154 -1.62 16.80 -8.39
CA ASN A 154 -2.18 17.82 -9.28
C ASN A 154 -1.84 17.59 -10.75
N ASN A 155 -1.01 16.59 -11.08
CA ASN A 155 -0.62 16.27 -12.44
C ASN A 155 -1.73 15.42 -13.12
N PRO A 156 -2.32 15.88 -14.25
CA PRO A 156 -3.41 15.17 -14.93
C PRO A 156 -3.02 13.80 -15.50
N SER A 157 -1.72 13.55 -15.71
CA SER A 157 -1.19 12.25 -16.16
C SER A 157 -0.89 11.29 -15.02
N VAL A 158 -1.17 11.69 -13.77
CA VAL A 158 -0.85 10.88 -12.59
C VAL A 158 -2.11 10.57 -11.78
N PHE A 159 -2.21 9.34 -11.35
CA PHE A 159 -3.25 8.86 -10.43
C PHE A 159 -2.59 8.37 -9.14
N VAL A 160 -2.92 8.99 -8.01
CA VAL A 160 -2.41 8.58 -6.69
C VAL A 160 -3.53 7.95 -5.87
N ARG A 161 -3.34 6.71 -5.44
CA ARG A 161 -4.28 5.97 -4.61
C ARG A 161 -3.59 5.43 -3.35
N PRO A 162 -3.79 6.05 -2.18
CA PRO A 162 -3.49 5.40 -0.91
C PRO A 162 -4.50 4.27 -0.69
N SER A 163 -4.01 3.04 -0.50
CA SER A 163 -4.86 1.88 -0.18
C SER A 163 -5.05 1.81 1.32
N PRO A 164 -6.30 1.83 1.82
CA PRO A 164 -6.55 1.52 3.22
C PRO A 164 -6.23 0.04 3.46
N SER A 165 -5.31 -0.24 4.35
CA SER A 165 -4.99 -1.59 4.79
C SER A 165 -6.00 -2.06 5.85
N ALA A 166 -7.23 -2.36 5.46
CA ALA A 166 -8.14 -3.11 6.32
C ALA A 166 -7.94 -4.60 6.04
N GLY A 167 -7.27 -5.33 6.94
CA GLY A 167 -7.16 -6.78 6.85
C GLY A 167 -5.75 -7.35 6.92
N SER A 168 -5.64 -8.67 6.69
CA SER A 168 -4.34 -9.36 6.64
C SER A 168 -3.48 -8.83 5.50
N LEU A 169 -2.16 -8.91 5.65
CA LEU A 169 -1.19 -8.53 4.61
C LEU A 169 -1.51 -9.17 3.25
N GLY A 170 -1.97 -10.43 3.24
CA GLY A 170 -2.42 -11.14 2.03
C GLY A 170 -3.63 -10.47 1.37
N GLY A 171 -4.64 -10.07 2.15
CA GLY A 171 -5.83 -9.39 1.64
C GLY A 171 -5.54 -8.02 1.03
N VAL A 172 -4.63 -7.25 1.63
CA VAL A 172 -4.16 -5.96 1.08
C VAL A 172 -3.42 -6.19 -0.24
N ALA A 173 -2.52 -7.16 -0.28
CA ALA A 173 -1.73 -7.47 -1.47
C ALA A 173 -2.62 -7.95 -2.64
N ARG A 174 -3.67 -8.75 -2.37
CA ARG A 174 -4.66 -9.14 -3.38
C ARG A 174 -5.39 -7.93 -3.95
N LYS A 175 -5.94 -7.06 -3.09
CA LYS A 175 -6.66 -5.85 -3.51
C LYS A 175 -5.77 -4.91 -4.33
N THR A 176 -4.49 -4.78 -3.96
CA THR A 176 -3.52 -4.01 -4.73
C THR A 176 -3.31 -4.60 -6.12
N ARG A 177 -3.21 -5.94 -6.24
CA ARG A 177 -3.06 -6.59 -7.54
C ARG A 177 -4.30 -6.42 -8.41
N GLU A 178 -5.48 -6.55 -7.85
CA GLU A 178 -6.75 -6.27 -8.54
C GLU A 178 -6.81 -4.80 -9.00
N THR A 179 -6.34 -3.87 -8.17
CA THR A 179 -6.22 -2.44 -8.51
C THR A 179 -5.23 -2.19 -9.65
N ILE A 180 -4.12 -2.92 -9.72
CA ILE A 180 -3.17 -2.85 -10.84
C ILE A 180 -3.87 -3.17 -12.17
N VAL A 181 -4.70 -4.23 -12.22
CA VAL A 181 -5.46 -4.60 -13.43
C VAL A 181 -6.34 -3.45 -13.89
N LEU A 182 -7.05 -2.80 -12.97
CA LEU A 182 -7.93 -1.66 -13.29
C LEU A 182 -7.14 -0.43 -13.78
N CYS A 183 -6.00 -0.14 -13.17
CA CYS A 183 -5.13 0.95 -13.60
C CYS A 183 -4.56 0.69 -15.01
N GLU A 184 -4.12 -0.53 -15.30
CA GLU A 184 -3.63 -0.92 -16.62
C GLU A 184 -4.73 -0.81 -17.68
N ALA A 185 -5.97 -1.27 -17.38
CA ALA A 185 -7.12 -1.14 -18.27
C ALA A 185 -7.50 0.33 -18.52
N ALA A 186 -7.28 1.22 -17.53
CA ALA A 186 -7.49 2.67 -17.68
C ALA A 186 -6.36 3.35 -18.48
N GLY A 187 -5.36 2.61 -18.93
CA GLY A 187 -4.27 3.08 -19.79
C GLY A 187 -3.08 3.66 -19.07
N PHE A 188 -2.89 3.35 -17.77
CA PHE A 188 -1.64 3.65 -17.06
C PHE A 188 -0.55 2.66 -17.50
N ASP A 189 0.57 3.19 -17.99
CA ASP A 189 1.69 2.41 -18.55
C ASP A 189 2.87 2.29 -17.56
N VAL A 190 2.89 3.08 -16.50
CA VAL A 190 3.82 2.96 -15.37
C VAL A 190 3.02 2.90 -14.06
N ILE A 191 3.33 1.93 -13.21
CA ILE A 191 2.67 1.78 -11.90
C ILE A 191 3.74 1.68 -10.82
N PHE A 192 3.76 2.66 -9.92
CA PHE A 192 4.58 2.62 -8.71
C PHE A 192 3.78 2.00 -7.58
N ILE A 193 4.38 1.06 -6.87
CA ILE A 193 3.81 0.43 -5.66
C ILE A 193 4.74 0.77 -4.49
N GLU A 194 4.30 1.70 -3.63
CA GLU A 194 5.04 2.13 -2.44
C GLU A 194 4.72 1.25 -1.24
N THR A 195 5.74 0.85 -0.48
CA THR A 195 5.59 0.20 0.84
C THR A 195 5.96 1.15 1.96
N VAL A 196 5.36 0.97 3.13
CA VAL A 196 5.65 1.80 4.33
C VAL A 196 6.96 1.41 5.03
N GLY A 197 7.66 0.36 4.58
CA GLY A 197 9.00 -0.01 5.09
C GLY A 197 9.00 -0.72 6.45
N VAL A 198 7.95 -1.46 6.80
CA VAL A 198 7.82 -2.14 8.11
C VAL A 198 7.97 -3.67 8.07
N GLY A 199 8.60 -4.23 7.04
CA GLY A 199 9.27 -5.53 7.17
C GLY A 199 8.51 -6.79 6.76
N GLN A 200 7.28 -6.76 6.24
CA GLN A 200 6.61 -7.91 5.62
C GLN A 200 5.88 -7.57 4.31
N SER A 201 5.57 -6.32 4.08
CA SER A 201 4.93 -5.85 2.84
C SER A 201 5.86 -5.93 1.62
N GLU A 202 7.18 -5.95 1.84
CA GLU A 202 8.19 -5.96 0.79
C GLU A 202 8.13 -7.26 -0.05
N THR A 203 7.97 -8.42 0.58
CA THR A 203 7.84 -9.70 -0.13
C THR A 203 6.55 -9.77 -0.93
N ALA A 204 5.45 -9.25 -0.38
CA ALA A 204 4.18 -9.18 -1.07
C ALA A 204 4.27 -8.25 -2.30
N VAL A 205 4.92 -7.08 -2.17
CA VAL A 205 5.13 -6.16 -3.30
C VAL A 205 6.06 -6.78 -4.35
N HIS A 206 7.17 -7.41 -3.95
CA HIS A 206 8.06 -8.09 -4.87
C HIS A 206 7.33 -9.14 -5.72
N SER A 207 6.31 -9.82 -5.17
CA SER A 207 5.52 -10.82 -5.89
C SER A 207 4.55 -10.26 -6.93
N MET A 208 4.44 -8.92 -7.09
CA MET A 208 3.50 -8.29 -8.02
C MET A 208 4.13 -7.24 -8.94
N VAL A 209 5.45 -7.02 -8.84
CA VAL A 209 6.17 -6.01 -9.61
C VAL A 209 7.15 -6.62 -10.60
N ASP A 210 7.52 -5.85 -11.61
CA ASP A 210 8.52 -6.26 -12.61
C ASP A 210 9.93 -5.87 -12.17
N LEU A 211 10.05 -4.74 -11.46
CA LEU A 211 11.28 -4.20 -10.90
C LEU A 211 11.07 -3.85 -9.43
N PHE A 212 12.02 -4.20 -8.58
CA PHE A 212 12.01 -3.89 -7.16
C PHE A 212 13.15 -2.91 -6.82
N MET A 213 12.77 -1.68 -6.47
CA MET A 213 13.68 -0.58 -6.15
C MET A 213 13.79 -0.39 -4.64
N LEU A 214 15.01 -0.43 -4.12
CA LEU A 214 15.32 -0.23 -2.71
C LEU A 214 15.95 1.14 -2.48
N LEU A 215 15.27 2.00 -1.71
CA LEU A 215 15.79 3.31 -1.32
C LEU A 215 16.56 3.23 -0.01
N GLN A 216 17.69 3.92 0.05
CA GLN A 216 18.58 4.00 1.20
C GLN A 216 19.05 5.43 1.41
N ILE A 217 19.48 5.75 2.63
CA ILE A 217 20.11 7.03 2.98
C ILE A 217 21.61 6.86 3.18
N SER A 218 22.35 7.94 2.98
CA SER A 218 23.77 8.00 3.33
C SER A 218 23.95 8.11 4.85
N GLY A 219 24.98 7.47 5.39
CA GLY A 219 25.34 7.57 6.82
C GLY A 219 24.88 6.39 7.69
N ALA A 220 24.21 5.45 7.11
CA ALA A 220 23.76 4.18 7.70
C ALA A 220 24.91 3.17 7.90
N GLY A 221 26.09 3.60 8.33
CA GLY A 221 27.28 2.73 8.49
C GLY A 221 27.09 1.53 9.42
N ASP A 222 26.28 1.67 10.48
CA ASP A 222 25.80 0.56 11.31
C ASP A 222 24.57 -0.15 10.71
N GLU A 223 23.95 0.42 9.70
CA GLU A 223 22.66 -0.06 9.13
C GLU A 223 22.83 -1.13 8.05
N LEU A 224 24.05 -1.36 7.52
CA LEU A 224 24.35 -2.60 6.79
C LEU A 224 24.00 -3.83 7.65
N GLN A 225 24.10 -3.71 8.99
CA GLN A 225 23.66 -4.73 9.94
C GLN A 225 22.15 -4.69 10.23
N GLY A 226 21.50 -3.52 10.07
CA GLY A 226 20.06 -3.33 10.29
C GLY A 226 19.18 -3.63 9.05
N ILE A 227 19.75 -3.59 7.85
CA ILE A 227 19.03 -3.94 6.63
C ILE A 227 18.90 -5.47 6.59
N LYS A 228 17.66 -5.95 6.61
CA LYS A 228 17.41 -7.37 6.45
C LYS A 228 18.01 -7.83 5.12
N ARG A 229 19.05 -8.69 5.19
CA ARG A 229 19.74 -9.25 4.02
C ARG A 229 18.77 -9.68 2.91
N GLY A 230 17.63 -10.27 3.26
CA GLY A 230 16.62 -10.69 2.32
C GLY A 230 16.01 -9.58 1.45
N ILE A 231 15.92 -8.33 1.94
CA ILE A 231 15.40 -7.21 1.13
C ILE A 231 16.45 -6.79 0.09
N MET A 232 17.74 -6.79 0.47
CA MET A 232 18.82 -6.49 -0.47
C MET A 232 18.92 -7.54 -1.60
N GLU A 233 18.66 -8.81 -1.28
CA GLU A 233 18.66 -9.91 -2.29
C GLU A 233 17.51 -9.77 -3.29
N MET A 234 16.41 -9.10 -2.92
CA MET A 234 15.27 -8.87 -3.81
C MET A 234 15.41 -7.64 -4.69
N ALA A 235 16.36 -6.74 -4.39
CA ALA A 235 16.50 -5.46 -5.10
C ALA A 235 17.09 -5.64 -6.50
N ASP A 236 16.40 -5.11 -7.51
CA ASP A 236 16.91 -5.01 -8.89
C ASP A 236 17.69 -3.70 -9.09
N LEU A 237 17.25 -2.62 -8.43
CA LEU A 237 17.97 -1.34 -8.33
C LEU A 237 18.00 -0.85 -6.89
N MET A 238 19.07 -0.17 -6.53
CA MET A 238 19.18 0.54 -5.26
C MET A 238 19.45 2.01 -5.52
N VAL A 239 18.82 2.89 -4.73
CA VAL A 239 19.03 4.34 -4.84
C VAL A 239 19.39 4.88 -3.46
N ILE A 240 20.55 5.53 -3.37
CA ILE A 240 20.94 6.30 -2.20
C ILE A 240 20.31 7.68 -2.35
N THR A 241 19.33 7.97 -1.52
CA THR A 241 18.59 9.25 -1.52
C THR A 241 19.33 10.33 -0.74
N GLU A 242 18.81 11.56 -0.78
CA GLU A 242 19.39 12.74 -0.10
C GLU A 242 20.87 13.02 -0.48
N ALA A 243 21.20 12.75 -1.76
CA ALA A 243 22.55 12.96 -2.29
C ALA A 243 22.72 14.43 -2.73
N ASP A 244 22.58 15.37 -1.77
CA ASP A 244 22.76 16.80 -2.00
C ASP A 244 23.53 17.49 -0.86
N GLY A 245 23.91 18.76 -1.08
CA GLY A 245 24.62 19.57 -0.11
C GLY A 245 25.87 18.86 0.47
N GLU A 246 25.95 18.80 1.78
CA GLU A 246 27.05 18.14 2.50
C GLU A 246 26.98 16.60 2.46
N ASN A 247 25.86 16.04 2.02
CA ASN A 247 25.67 14.59 1.98
C ASN A 247 26.22 13.93 0.71
N ILE A 248 26.57 14.69 -0.33
CA ILE A 248 27.05 14.14 -1.62
C ILE A 248 28.17 13.12 -1.40
N HIS A 249 29.22 13.49 -0.67
CA HIS A 249 30.34 12.60 -0.41
C HIS A 249 29.98 11.32 0.36
N LYS A 250 29.05 11.45 1.32
CA LYS A 250 28.56 10.29 2.08
C LYS A 250 27.74 9.37 1.20
N ALA A 251 26.93 9.93 0.30
CA ALA A 251 26.11 9.17 -0.64
C ALA A 251 26.98 8.41 -1.65
N GLU A 252 28.04 8.99 -2.19
CA GLU A 252 29.01 8.34 -3.08
C GLU A 252 29.76 7.18 -2.38
N LEU A 253 30.14 7.38 -1.11
CA LEU A 253 30.76 6.32 -0.30
C LEU A 253 29.79 5.18 -0.08
N ALA A 254 28.54 5.49 0.33
CA ALA A 254 27.48 4.50 0.52
C ALA A 254 27.18 3.75 -0.79
N GLN A 255 27.09 4.43 -1.94
CA GLN A 255 26.95 3.83 -3.26
C GLN A 255 28.03 2.76 -3.51
N THR A 256 29.29 3.11 -3.25
CA THR A 256 30.43 2.19 -3.45
C THR A 256 30.33 0.97 -2.52
N GLN A 257 29.97 1.18 -1.25
CA GLN A 257 29.83 0.11 -0.26
C GLN A 257 28.68 -0.85 -0.61
N PHE A 258 27.50 -0.32 -0.94
CA PHE A 258 26.35 -1.14 -1.33
C PHE A 258 26.59 -1.85 -2.66
N GLN A 259 27.21 -1.20 -3.63
CA GLN A 259 27.57 -1.87 -4.89
C GLN A 259 28.57 -3.03 -4.66
N GLY A 260 29.50 -2.87 -3.72
CA GLY A 260 30.40 -3.95 -3.27
C GLY A 260 29.62 -5.10 -2.60
N ALA A 261 28.71 -4.78 -1.68
CA ALA A 261 27.89 -5.76 -0.97
C ALA A 261 26.99 -6.56 -1.94
N LEU A 262 26.34 -5.88 -2.90
CA LEU A 262 25.46 -6.54 -3.89
C LEU A 262 26.22 -7.50 -4.80
N ARG A 263 27.52 -7.29 -5.04
CA ARG A 263 28.36 -8.21 -5.82
C ARG A 263 28.63 -9.54 -5.11
N LEU A 264 28.45 -9.59 -3.79
CA LEU A 264 28.64 -10.83 -3.01
C LEU A 264 27.44 -11.78 -3.09
N PHE A 265 26.28 -11.28 -3.53
CA PHE A 265 25.12 -12.13 -3.75
C PHE A 265 25.23 -12.92 -5.07
N PRO A 266 24.61 -14.11 -5.14
CA PRO A 266 24.52 -14.84 -6.38
C PRO A 266 23.82 -14.03 -7.47
N VAL A 267 24.07 -14.33 -8.73
CA VAL A 267 23.38 -13.67 -9.84
C VAL A 267 21.89 -14.04 -9.77
N PRO A 268 20.97 -13.06 -9.76
CA PRO A 268 19.54 -13.33 -9.76
C PRO A 268 19.09 -14.14 -10.99
N GLU A 269 17.92 -14.77 -10.88
CA GLU A 269 17.31 -15.54 -11.98
C GLU A 269 17.08 -14.68 -13.24
N SER A 270 16.85 -13.38 -13.06
CA SER A 270 16.75 -12.41 -14.17
C SER A 270 18.05 -12.27 -14.99
N GLY A 271 19.18 -12.76 -14.50
CA GLY A 271 20.51 -12.53 -15.09
C GLY A 271 21.03 -11.11 -14.91
N TRP A 272 20.25 -10.22 -14.27
CA TRP A 272 20.63 -8.84 -14.02
C TRP A 272 21.43 -8.72 -12.71
N ARG A 273 22.51 -7.95 -12.73
CA ARG A 273 23.21 -7.58 -11.49
C ARG A 273 22.71 -6.22 -11.01
N PRO A 274 22.21 -6.13 -9.76
CA PRO A 274 21.69 -4.89 -9.23
C PRO A 274 22.70 -3.75 -9.30
N LYS A 275 22.24 -2.57 -9.69
CA LYS A 275 23.04 -1.33 -9.76
C LYS A 275 22.62 -0.39 -8.63
N VAL A 276 23.57 0.40 -8.14
CA VAL A 276 23.35 1.42 -7.11
C VAL A 276 23.52 2.80 -7.72
N TYR A 277 22.52 3.65 -7.52
CA TYR A 277 22.50 5.04 -7.96
C TYR A 277 22.47 5.98 -6.76
N THR A 278 22.86 7.22 -6.95
CA THR A 278 22.65 8.32 -6.00
C THR A 278 21.61 9.27 -6.56
N SER A 279 20.76 9.84 -5.71
CA SER A 279 19.75 10.80 -6.16
C SER A 279 19.35 11.78 -5.07
N SER A 280 19.02 13.01 -5.47
CA SER A 280 18.35 13.99 -4.64
C SER A 280 17.01 14.37 -5.26
N ALA A 281 15.95 14.18 -4.49
CA ALA A 281 14.61 14.62 -4.87
C ALA A 281 14.48 16.15 -4.83
N VAL A 282 15.24 16.81 -3.95
CA VAL A 282 15.22 18.28 -3.75
C VAL A 282 15.88 18.99 -4.92
N THR A 283 17.09 18.60 -5.29
CA THR A 283 17.84 19.19 -6.43
C THR A 283 17.48 18.55 -7.77
N ARG A 284 16.71 17.43 -7.75
CA ARG A 284 16.38 16.60 -8.92
C ARG A 284 17.59 15.99 -9.63
N THR A 285 18.72 15.90 -8.95
CA THR A 285 19.95 15.29 -9.47
C THR A 285 19.84 13.78 -9.40
N GLY A 286 20.37 13.06 -10.39
CA GLY A 286 20.42 11.60 -10.42
C GLY A 286 19.10 10.91 -10.76
N LEU A 287 17.98 11.64 -10.92
CA LEU A 287 16.68 11.04 -11.27
C LEU A 287 16.66 10.44 -12.67
N GLU A 288 17.27 11.14 -13.65
CA GLU A 288 17.36 10.66 -15.04
C GLU A 288 18.23 9.41 -15.14
N GLU A 289 19.33 9.34 -14.40
CA GLU A 289 20.21 8.18 -14.32
C GLU A 289 19.50 6.98 -13.70
N VAL A 290 18.71 7.19 -12.63
CA VAL A 290 17.88 6.15 -12.03
C VAL A 290 16.87 5.63 -13.04
N TRP A 291 16.16 6.52 -13.75
CA TRP A 291 15.17 6.11 -14.74
C TRP A 291 15.79 5.36 -15.91
N LYS A 292 16.93 5.82 -16.40
CA LYS A 292 17.71 5.09 -17.40
C LYS A 292 18.10 3.70 -16.91
N GLY A 293 18.46 3.55 -15.64
CA GLY A 293 18.71 2.25 -15.03
C GLY A 293 17.47 1.34 -15.02
N VAL A 294 16.28 1.92 -14.82
CA VAL A 294 14.99 1.19 -14.93
C VAL A 294 14.80 0.71 -16.38
N GLU A 295 14.99 1.58 -17.36
CA GLU A 295 14.85 1.24 -18.79
C GLU A 295 15.85 0.14 -19.22
N GLU A 296 17.10 0.23 -18.80
CA GLU A 296 18.14 -0.77 -19.07
C GLU A 296 17.77 -2.13 -18.48
N TYR A 297 17.25 -2.18 -17.25
CA TYR A 297 16.78 -3.39 -16.62
C TYR A 297 15.61 -4.02 -17.39
N LEU A 298 14.61 -3.23 -17.74
CA LEU A 298 13.43 -3.67 -18.47
C LEU A 298 13.79 -4.23 -19.85
N ASP A 299 14.66 -3.54 -20.58
CA ASP A 299 15.17 -4.01 -21.87
C ASP A 299 15.91 -5.36 -21.74
N HIS A 300 16.72 -5.51 -20.67
CA HIS A 300 17.41 -6.76 -20.36
C HIS A 300 16.45 -7.92 -20.13
N ILE A 301 15.45 -7.73 -19.23
CA ILE A 301 14.53 -8.84 -18.88
C ILE A 301 13.51 -9.14 -19.99
N GLN A 302 13.19 -8.18 -20.85
CA GLN A 302 12.38 -8.42 -22.03
C GLN A 302 13.14 -9.24 -23.08
N LYS A 303 14.39 -8.89 -23.36
CA LYS A 303 15.23 -9.59 -24.33
C LYS A 303 15.54 -11.03 -23.96
N ASN A 304 15.73 -11.31 -22.67
CA ASN A 304 16.01 -12.69 -22.22
C ASN A 304 14.77 -13.50 -21.87
N GLY A 305 13.56 -12.92 -22.01
CA GLY A 305 12.28 -13.59 -21.74
C GLY A 305 11.88 -13.68 -20.26
N TYR A 306 12.73 -13.18 -19.35
CA TYR A 306 12.45 -13.22 -17.91
C TYR A 306 11.18 -12.41 -17.53
N PHE A 307 10.92 -11.31 -18.22
CA PHE A 307 9.73 -10.49 -17.99
C PHE A 307 8.45 -11.33 -18.02
N GLN A 308 8.22 -12.09 -19.09
CA GLN A 308 7.04 -12.93 -19.23
C GLN A 308 7.07 -14.13 -18.27
N HIS A 309 8.24 -14.73 -18.09
CA HIS A 309 8.42 -15.83 -17.14
C HIS A 309 8.04 -15.41 -15.72
N ASN A 310 8.55 -14.27 -15.26
CA ASN A 310 8.25 -13.72 -13.92
C ASN A 310 6.76 -13.44 -13.75
N ARG A 311 6.11 -12.81 -14.72
CA ARG A 311 4.67 -12.53 -14.67
C ARG A 311 3.82 -13.80 -14.61
N ASN A 312 4.20 -14.85 -15.36
CA ASN A 312 3.51 -16.13 -15.29
C ASN A 312 3.69 -16.78 -13.91
N ARG A 313 4.88 -16.69 -13.31
CA ARG A 313 5.15 -17.15 -11.94
C ARG A 313 4.32 -16.39 -10.92
N GLN A 314 4.24 -15.07 -11.04
CA GLN A 314 3.40 -14.22 -10.20
C GLN A 314 1.92 -14.58 -10.31
N ASN A 315 1.39 -14.78 -11.53
CA ASN A 315 0.00 -15.18 -11.74
C ASN A 315 -0.33 -16.49 -11.05
N LYS A 316 0.56 -17.48 -11.18
CA LYS A 316 0.41 -18.78 -10.51
C LYS A 316 0.46 -18.64 -8.98
N TYR A 317 1.40 -17.87 -8.44
CA TYR A 317 1.50 -17.58 -7.00
C TYR A 317 0.21 -16.98 -6.47
N TRP A 318 -0.33 -15.96 -7.13
CA TRP A 318 -1.54 -15.28 -6.69
C TRP A 318 -2.81 -16.14 -6.79
N MET A 319 -2.87 -17.05 -7.74
CA MET A 319 -3.95 -18.05 -7.79
C MET A 319 -3.94 -18.90 -6.52
N TYR A 320 -2.78 -19.41 -6.10
CA TYR A 320 -2.69 -20.20 -4.87
C TYR A 320 -2.97 -19.37 -3.62
N GLU A 321 -2.47 -18.14 -3.54
CA GLU A 321 -2.75 -17.24 -2.42
C GLU A 321 -4.25 -16.91 -2.31
N SER A 322 -4.93 -16.69 -3.44
CA SER A 322 -6.38 -16.47 -3.47
C SER A 322 -7.16 -17.68 -2.98
N ILE A 323 -6.72 -18.90 -3.35
CA ILE A 323 -7.32 -20.15 -2.84
C ILE A 323 -7.11 -20.26 -1.32
N ASN A 324 -5.89 -20.05 -0.84
CA ASN A 324 -5.58 -20.13 0.59
C ASN A 324 -6.39 -19.12 1.41
N GLU A 325 -6.53 -17.89 0.92
CA GLU A 325 -7.32 -16.86 1.57
C GLU A 325 -8.82 -17.19 1.58
N ALA A 326 -9.34 -17.70 0.46
CA ALA A 326 -10.74 -18.12 0.37
C ALA A 326 -11.04 -19.28 1.34
N LEU A 327 -10.20 -20.30 1.38
CA LEU A 327 -10.32 -21.45 2.29
C LEU A 327 -10.23 -20.99 3.76
N ARG A 328 -9.25 -20.15 4.09
CA ARG A 328 -9.11 -19.59 5.43
C ARG A 328 -10.33 -18.77 5.83
N GLY A 329 -10.80 -17.89 4.94
CA GLY A 329 -11.96 -17.05 5.17
C GLY A 329 -13.26 -17.87 5.32
N SER A 330 -13.42 -18.96 4.56
CA SER A 330 -14.56 -19.87 4.67
C SER A 330 -14.55 -20.60 6.01
N PHE A 331 -13.40 -21.10 6.43
CA PHE A 331 -13.26 -21.80 7.72
C PHE A 331 -13.63 -20.92 8.93
N TYR A 332 -13.07 -19.70 9.02
CA TYR A 332 -13.31 -18.82 10.18
C TYR A 332 -14.71 -18.18 10.20
N ARG A 333 -15.40 -18.14 9.04
CA ARG A 333 -16.79 -17.64 8.94
C ARG A 333 -17.83 -18.74 9.01
N ASP A 334 -17.42 -19.99 9.11
CA ASP A 334 -18.32 -21.12 9.27
C ASP A 334 -19.01 -21.04 10.64
N PRO A 335 -20.36 -21.05 10.70
CA PRO A 335 -21.10 -20.88 11.97
C PRO A 335 -20.78 -21.95 13.01
N ALA A 336 -20.51 -23.20 12.61
CA ALA A 336 -20.17 -24.28 13.52
C ALA A 336 -18.76 -24.14 14.10
N VAL A 337 -17.83 -23.59 13.34
CA VAL A 337 -16.48 -23.24 13.79
C VAL A 337 -16.53 -22.02 14.70
N GLU A 338 -17.20 -20.94 14.27
CA GLU A 338 -17.32 -19.69 15.02
C GLU A 338 -17.90 -19.91 16.41
N ALA A 339 -18.95 -20.75 16.52
CA ALA A 339 -19.57 -21.06 17.78
C ALA A 339 -18.68 -21.82 18.78
N ARG A 340 -17.63 -22.50 18.31
CA ARG A 340 -16.80 -23.40 19.13
C ARG A 340 -15.35 -22.94 19.31
N ILE A 341 -14.85 -22.07 18.44
CA ILE A 341 -13.44 -21.67 18.46
C ILE A 341 -13.00 -21.11 19.81
N GLY A 342 -13.84 -20.29 20.47
CA GLY A 342 -13.53 -19.73 21.79
C GLY A 342 -13.44 -20.76 22.89
N GLU A 343 -14.22 -21.88 22.83
CA GLU A 343 -14.11 -23.00 23.76
C GLU A 343 -12.76 -23.71 23.58
N TYR A 344 -12.37 -23.97 22.32
CA TYR A 344 -11.10 -24.62 22.02
C TYR A 344 -9.89 -23.75 22.42
N GLU A 345 -9.94 -22.45 22.19
CA GLU A 345 -8.92 -21.49 22.66
C GLU A 345 -8.73 -21.58 24.18
N LYS A 346 -9.84 -21.57 24.94
CA LYS A 346 -9.79 -21.70 26.41
C LYS A 346 -9.17 -23.03 26.83
N ARG A 347 -9.55 -24.15 26.22
CA ARG A 347 -8.98 -25.48 26.50
C ARG A 347 -7.49 -25.57 26.21
N VAL A 348 -7.01 -24.90 25.15
CA VAL A 348 -5.59 -24.81 24.81
C VAL A 348 -4.85 -23.96 25.85
N LEU A 349 -5.38 -22.80 26.25
CA LEU A 349 -4.77 -21.91 27.25
C LEU A 349 -4.71 -22.54 28.65
N GLU A 350 -5.64 -23.46 28.95
CA GLU A 350 -5.68 -24.23 30.21
C GLU A 350 -4.87 -25.55 30.15
N ASP A 351 -4.08 -25.76 29.09
CA ASP A 351 -3.31 -27.01 28.87
C ASP A 351 -4.16 -28.31 28.88
N LYS A 352 -5.47 -28.21 28.63
CA LYS A 352 -6.39 -29.34 28.58
C LYS A 352 -6.37 -30.11 27.27
N ILE A 353 -5.91 -29.47 26.22
CA ILE A 353 -5.76 -30.02 24.86
C ILE A 353 -4.56 -29.37 24.17
N SER A 354 -3.85 -30.12 23.35
CA SER A 354 -2.78 -29.51 22.54
C SER A 354 -3.35 -28.67 21.40
N SER A 355 -2.64 -27.61 20.99
CA SER A 355 -3.00 -26.76 19.85
C SER A 355 -3.20 -27.56 18.56
N PHE A 356 -2.44 -28.65 18.37
CA PHE A 356 -2.54 -29.53 17.20
C PHE A 356 -3.84 -30.33 17.18
N ILE A 357 -4.27 -30.88 18.33
CA ILE A 357 -5.52 -31.62 18.44
C ILE A 357 -6.70 -30.65 18.32
N ALA A 358 -6.63 -29.48 18.95
CA ALA A 358 -7.64 -28.44 18.82
C ALA A 358 -7.88 -28.04 17.35
N ALA A 359 -6.80 -27.78 16.61
CA ALA A 359 -6.88 -27.47 15.20
C ALA A 359 -7.49 -28.60 14.36
N LYS A 360 -7.09 -29.86 14.63
CA LYS A 360 -7.64 -31.03 13.97
C LYS A 360 -9.13 -31.18 14.19
N GLU A 361 -9.59 -31.09 15.46
CA GLU A 361 -11.01 -31.23 15.80
C GLU A 361 -11.86 -30.10 15.18
N LEU A 362 -11.39 -28.86 15.16
CA LEU A 362 -12.05 -27.74 14.48
C LEU A 362 -12.14 -27.95 12.96
N LEU A 363 -11.11 -28.48 12.33
CA LEU A 363 -11.16 -28.84 10.91
C LEU A 363 -12.14 -29.98 10.64
N GLU A 364 -12.23 -30.99 11.53
CA GLU A 364 -13.22 -32.07 11.41
C GLU A 364 -14.66 -31.55 11.54
N ILE A 365 -14.90 -30.54 12.36
CA ILE A 365 -16.21 -29.87 12.49
C ILE A 365 -16.55 -29.20 11.16
N TYR A 366 -15.65 -28.40 10.62
CA TYR A 366 -15.83 -27.71 9.35
C TYR A 366 -16.13 -28.65 8.18
N PHE A 367 -15.36 -29.74 8.04
CA PHE A 367 -15.56 -30.71 6.94
C PHE A 367 -16.81 -31.60 7.11
N LYS A 368 -17.35 -31.76 8.32
CA LYS A 368 -18.61 -32.51 8.53
C LYS A 368 -19.80 -31.69 8.06
N ASP A 369 -19.82 -30.39 8.33
CA ASP A 369 -20.91 -29.52 7.90
C ASP A 369 -20.91 -29.29 6.37
N THR A 370 -19.74 -29.13 5.77
CA THR A 370 -19.63 -28.98 4.31
C THR A 370 -20.05 -30.23 3.52
N ARG A 371 -19.94 -31.43 4.07
CA ARG A 371 -20.39 -32.68 3.42
C ARG A 371 -21.89 -32.96 3.57
N THR A 372 -22.59 -32.22 4.41
CA THR A 372 -24.05 -32.38 4.61
C THR A 372 -24.87 -31.52 3.66
N LEU A 373 -24.20 -30.69 2.82
CA LEU A 373 -24.79 -29.78 1.83
C LEU A 373 -24.73 -30.32 0.38
N GLU A 374 -24.17 -31.54 0.18
CA GLU A 374 -24.29 -32.33 -1.05
C GLU A 374 -25.39 -33.41 -0.87
#